data_8c66acd513b5d85834039c6b1d07fc5e
#
_entry.id   8c66acd513b5d85834039c6b1d07fc5e
#
_cell.length_a   1.000
_cell.length_b   1.000
_cell.length_c   1.000
_cell.angle_alpha   90.00
_cell.angle_beta   90.00
_cell.angle_gamma   90.00
#
_symmetry.space_group_name_H-M   'P 1'
#
loop_
_entity.id
_entity.type
_entity.pdbx_description
1 polymer ?
#
loop_
_entity_poly.entity_id
_entity_poly.type
_entity_poly.pdbx_seq_one_letter_code
_entity_poly.pdbx_strand_id
1 'polypeptide(L)'
;MKTNSTLKLSCILTIVFWINGCGGPKAFQKGEYDDPTRVELLDDKFNEADMQQMADTIVKAMVACPYVAKAPKPPVVIVEQVQNRTEEHIDMVSMTDMIRTALIKTAKVKFVNKPERGTLEEEYKYNESGVVSGPTQKKRGNQIGADYILSGAMATNVQEVGKDKFIYYKLTMNMTNMETSTIDCTEEKQVRKYFEKKRISN
;
A
#
# COMPACT_ATOMS: atom_id res chain seq x y z
N MET A 1 -81.74 39.95 9.09
CA MET A 1 -81.06 38.76 9.64
C MET A 1 -79.63 38.73 9.12
N LYS A 2 -78.67 39.02 9.99
CA LYS A 2 -77.22 39.05 9.65
C LYS A 2 -76.64 37.67 9.92
N THR A 3 -76.07 37.05 8.94
CA THR A 3 -75.35 35.78 9.06
C THR A 3 -73.82 35.99 8.91
N ASN A 4 -73.12 35.48 9.85
CA ASN A 4 -71.70 35.61 10.07
C ASN A 4 -70.80 34.98 8.96
N SER A 5 -69.98 35.83 8.38
CA SER A 5 -68.98 35.48 7.38
C SER A 5 -67.55 35.64 7.90
N THR A 6 -67.24 35.14 9.10
CA THR A 6 -65.89 35.34 9.71
C THR A 6 -65.21 34.06 10.13
N LEU A 7 -65.61 32.86 9.66
CA LEU A 7 -65.05 31.58 10.11
C LEU A 7 -64.37 30.76 9.03
N LYS A 8 -64.00 31.34 7.90
CA LYS A 8 -63.30 30.59 6.80
C LYS A 8 -61.92 31.07 6.41
N LEU A 9 -61.31 32.00 7.19
CA LEU A 9 -60.01 32.55 6.84
C LEU A 9 -58.86 32.13 7.81
N SER A 10 -59.12 31.21 8.73
CA SER A 10 -58.09 30.82 9.72
C SER A 10 -57.45 29.45 9.52
N CYS A 11 -57.77 28.75 8.39
CA CYS A 11 -57.28 27.37 8.17
C CYS A 11 -56.23 27.24 7.02
N ILE A 12 -55.80 28.34 6.40
CA ILE A 12 -54.86 28.31 5.27
C ILE A 12 -53.43 28.74 5.64
N LEU A 13 -53.16 29.13 6.88
CA LEU A 13 -51.86 29.73 7.26
C LEU A 13 -50.92 28.79 8.05
N THR A 14 -51.12 27.49 8.05
CA THR A 14 -50.27 26.57 8.85
C THR A 14 -49.61 25.44 8.08
N ILE A 15 -49.54 25.50 6.72
CA ILE A 15 -48.88 24.47 5.89
C ILE A 15 -47.69 25.05 5.14
N VAL A 16 -46.95 25.96 5.70
CA VAL A 16 -45.66 26.39 5.11
C VAL A 16 -44.63 26.43 6.21
N PHE A 17 -43.96 25.32 6.50
CA PHE A 17 -42.61 25.35 7.08
C PHE A 17 -42.13 23.94 7.48
N TRP A 18 -42.04 23.00 6.53
CA TRP A 18 -41.21 21.78 6.72
C TRP A 18 -40.53 21.41 5.42
N ILE A 19 -39.74 22.33 4.86
CA ILE A 19 -38.71 21.96 3.91
C ILE A 19 -37.38 22.08 4.67
N ASN A 20 -37.12 21.09 5.55
CA ASN A 20 -35.78 20.88 6.03
C ASN A 20 -34.97 20.37 4.83
N GLY A 21 -34.09 21.24 4.33
CA GLY A 21 -33.23 20.97 3.22
C GLY A 21 -32.40 19.69 3.47
N CYS A 22 -32.67 18.67 2.69
CA CYS A 22 -31.68 17.62 2.45
C CYS A 22 -30.42 18.33 1.96
N GLY A 23 -29.43 18.42 2.79
CA GLY A 23 -28.09 18.81 2.35
C GLY A 23 -27.69 17.90 1.22
N GLY A 24 -27.58 18.42 0.00
CA GLY A 24 -27.17 17.65 -1.17
C GLY A 24 -25.84 16.93 -0.93
N PRO A 25 -25.53 15.88 -1.66
CA PRO A 25 -24.28 15.15 -1.52
C PRO A 25 -23.12 16.13 -1.66
N LYS A 26 -22.23 16.14 -0.66
CA LYS A 26 -21.00 16.92 -0.69
C LYS A 26 -20.08 16.32 -1.74
N ALA A 27 -19.83 17.03 -2.81
CA ALA A 27 -18.87 16.62 -3.85
C ALA A 27 -17.56 17.42 -3.69
N PHE A 28 -16.42 16.76 -3.96
CA PHE A 28 -15.14 17.45 -4.06
C PHE A 28 -15.15 18.34 -5.31
N GLN A 29 -14.99 19.65 -5.12
CA GLN A 29 -15.09 20.64 -6.21
C GLN A 29 -13.72 21.18 -6.67
N LYS A 30 -12.70 21.06 -5.83
CA LYS A 30 -11.35 21.56 -6.11
C LYS A 30 -10.32 20.64 -5.45
N GLY A 31 -9.25 20.35 -6.16
CA GLY A 31 -8.06 19.68 -5.66
C GLY A 31 -6.81 20.44 -6.06
N GLU A 32 -5.72 20.20 -5.34
CA GLU A 32 -4.38 20.69 -5.65
C GLU A 32 -3.36 19.57 -5.41
N TYR A 33 -2.20 19.69 -6.02
CA TYR A 33 -1.09 18.78 -5.74
C TYR A 33 -0.50 19.07 -4.37
N ASP A 34 -0.24 18.04 -3.59
CA ASP A 34 0.39 18.15 -2.28
C ASP A 34 1.72 17.41 -2.26
N ASP A 35 2.56 17.65 -1.25
CA ASP A 35 3.85 17.00 -1.07
C ASP A 35 3.63 15.53 -0.64
N PRO A 36 3.97 14.54 -1.50
CA PRO A 36 3.77 13.13 -1.17
C PRO A 36 4.68 12.62 -0.05
N THR A 37 5.69 13.39 0.37
CA THR A 37 6.60 13.02 1.46
C THR A 37 6.16 13.55 2.83
N ARG A 38 5.09 14.33 2.87
CA ARG A 38 4.56 14.88 4.11
C ARG A 38 3.97 13.79 5.00
N VAL A 39 4.50 13.65 6.21
CA VAL A 39 3.96 12.72 7.20
C VAL A 39 2.76 13.36 7.89
N GLU A 40 1.57 12.93 7.53
CA GLU A 40 0.32 13.43 8.10
C GLU A 40 -0.61 12.29 8.52
N LEU A 41 -1.24 12.48 9.69
CA LEU A 41 -2.24 11.55 10.21
C LEU A 41 -3.64 12.03 9.77
N LEU A 42 -4.07 11.59 8.57
CA LEU A 42 -5.31 12.04 7.94
C LEU A 42 -6.55 11.43 8.61
N ASP A 43 -6.51 10.13 8.88
CA ASP A 43 -7.60 9.38 9.49
C ASP A 43 -7.09 8.15 10.25
N ASP A 44 -8.01 7.30 10.71
CA ASP A 44 -7.70 6.09 11.46
C ASP A 44 -7.37 4.87 10.57
N LYS A 45 -7.25 5.06 9.24
CA LYS A 45 -6.88 3.99 8.31
C LYS A 45 -5.41 4.04 7.93
N PHE A 46 -4.95 2.96 7.30
CA PHE A 46 -3.63 2.92 6.70
C PHE A 46 -3.53 3.92 5.54
N ASN A 47 -2.46 4.72 5.51
CA ASN A 47 -2.26 5.74 4.48
C ASN A 47 -0.84 5.68 3.87
N GLU A 48 -0.57 6.58 2.91
CA GLU A 48 0.71 6.62 2.20
C GLU A 48 1.89 6.97 3.12
N ALA A 49 1.69 7.81 4.13
CA ALA A 49 2.75 8.15 5.09
C ALA A 49 3.17 6.95 5.94
N ASP A 50 2.22 6.07 6.31
CA ASP A 50 2.51 4.81 6.98
C ASP A 50 3.31 3.89 6.07
N MET A 51 2.89 3.78 4.79
CA MET A 51 3.54 2.96 3.77
C MET A 51 4.99 3.38 3.55
N GLN A 52 5.24 4.68 3.39
CA GLN A 52 6.58 5.24 3.18
C GLN A 52 7.50 4.98 4.38
N GLN A 53 7.01 5.23 5.60
CA GLN A 53 7.79 4.99 6.83
C GLN A 53 8.16 3.52 6.98
N MET A 54 7.21 2.61 6.68
CA MET A 54 7.47 1.18 6.74
C MET A 54 8.47 0.75 5.68
N ALA A 55 8.28 1.14 4.43
CA ALA A 55 9.18 0.81 3.33
C ALA A 55 10.60 1.32 3.59
N ASP A 56 10.76 2.56 4.04
CA ASP A 56 12.06 3.17 4.32
C ASP A 56 12.82 2.41 5.42
N THR A 57 12.13 2.03 6.51
CA THR A 57 12.75 1.23 7.58
C THR A 57 13.21 -0.13 7.07
N ILE A 58 12.35 -0.85 6.35
CA ILE A 58 12.67 -2.18 5.79
C ILE A 58 13.87 -2.09 4.83
N VAL A 59 13.87 -1.11 3.93
CA VAL A 59 14.96 -0.93 2.96
C VAL A 59 16.30 -0.70 3.67
N LYS A 60 16.33 0.21 4.65
CA LYS A 60 17.54 0.51 5.42
C LYS A 60 18.07 -0.73 6.14
N ALA A 61 17.18 -1.49 6.79
CA ALA A 61 17.55 -2.69 7.51
C ALA A 61 18.05 -3.81 6.59
N MET A 62 17.36 -4.05 5.46
CA MET A 62 17.77 -5.06 4.48
C MET A 62 19.14 -4.75 3.88
N VAL A 63 19.43 -3.48 3.58
CA VAL A 63 20.76 -3.06 3.09
C VAL A 63 21.84 -3.20 4.17
N ALA A 64 21.51 -2.94 5.43
CA ALA A 64 22.43 -3.07 6.56
C ALA A 64 22.66 -4.53 7.01
N CYS A 65 21.79 -5.45 6.61
CA CYS A 65 21.92 -6.87 6.93
C CYS A 65 23.30 -7.41 6.51
N PRO A 66 24.03 -8.14 7.40
CA PRO A 66 25.38 -8.61 7.09
C PRO A 66 25.50 -9.43 5.81
N TYR A 67 24.50 -10.23 5.48
CA TYR A 67 24.46 -11.05 4.24
C TYR A 67 24.33 -10.21 2.96
N VAL A 68 23.83 -8.98 3.06
CA VAL A 68 23.79 -8.01 1.97
C VAL A 68 25.00 -7.09 2.02
N ALA A 69 25.24 -6.48 3.18
CA ALA A 69 26.27 -5.45 3.35
C ALA A 69 27.70 -5.95 3.11
N LYS A 70 27.98 -7.21 3.47
CA LYS A 70 29.31 -7.85 3.35
C LYS A 70 29.41 -8.80 2.15
N ALA A 71 28.35 -8.93 1.35
CA ALA A 71 28.37 -9.79 0.18
C ALA A 71 29.45 -9.33 -0.83
N PRO A 72 30.27 -10.24 -1.38
CA PRO A 72 31.34 -9.89 -2.32
C PRO A 72 30.79 -9.33 -3.66
N LYS A 73 29.55 -9.62 -3.95
CA LYS A 73 28.75 -9.09 -5.08
C LYS A 73 27.31 -8.91 -4.62
N PRO A 74 26.55 -7.97 -5.21
CA PRO A 74 25.15 -7.80 -4.87
C PRO A 74 24.37 -9.11 -5.03
N PRO A 75 23.72 -9.63 -3.97
CA PRO A 75 22.92 -10.85 -4.07
C PRO A 75 21.71 -10.62 -4.99
N VAL A 76 21.28 -11.70 -5.63
CA VAL A 76 20.14 -11.72 -6.53
C VAL A 76 18.90 -12.17 -5.78
N VAL A 77 17.84 -11.37 -5.82
CA VAL A 77 16.64 -11.56 -5.01
C VAL A 77 15.41 -11.72 -5.89
N ILE A 78 14.51 -12.62 -5.53
CA ILE A 78 13.13 -12.64 -5.98
C ILE A 78 12.28 -11.96 -4.90
N VAL A 79 11.41 -11.04 -5.28
CA VAL A 79 10.42 -10.46 -4.37
C VAL A 79 9.08 -11.16 -4.56
N GLU A 80 8.50 -11.62 -3.47
CA GLU A 80 7.10 -12.06 -3.41
C GLU A 80 6.23 -10.90 -2.91
N GLN A 81 4.97 -10.86 -3.37
CA GLN A 81 4.02 -9.85 -2.91
C GLN A 81 3.85 -9.93 -1.39
N VAL A 82 3.92 -8.80 -0.71
CA VAL A 82 3.62 -8.71 0.73
C VAL A 82 2.18 -9.15 0.98
N GLN A 83 1.98 -10.08 1.92
CA GLN A 83 0.66 -10.58 2.26
C GLN A 83 -0.11 -9.55 3.10
N ASN A 84 -1.34 -9.24 2.71
CA ASN A 84 -2.25 -8.48 3.54
C ASN A 84 -2.96 -9.42 4.54
N ARG A 85 -2.65 -9.28 5.83
CA ARG A 85 -3.30 -9.97 6.95
C ARG A 85 -4.09 -8.99 7.82
N THR A 86 -4.42 -7.83 7.27
CA THR A 86 -5.28 -6.83 7.91
C THR A 86 -6.71 -7.00 7.43
N GLU A 87 -7.67 -6.37 8.11
CA GLU A 87 -9.05 -6.28 7.65
C GLU A 87 -9.28 -5.13 6.65
N GLU A 88 -8.27 -4.29 6.42
CA GLU A 88 -8.33 -3.16 5.50
C GLU A 88 -7.90 -3.57 4.09
N HIS A 89 -8.49 -2.92 3.09
CA HIS A 89 -8.02 -3.04 1.72
C HIS A 89 -6.80 -2.16 1.50
N ILE A 90 -5.60 -2.75 1.72
CA ILE A 90 -4.32 -2.06 1.54
C ILE A 90 -3.68 -2.58 0.24
N ASP A 91 -3.18 -1.66 -0.61
CA ASP A 91 -2.46 -2.01 -1.84
C ASP A 91 -1.05 -2.56 -1.53
N MET A 92 -0.99 -3.88 -1.34
CA MET A 92 0.27 -4.58 -1.08
C MET A 92 1.17 -4.67 -2.32
N VAL A 93 0.63 -4.51 -3.52
CA VAL A 93 1.43 -4.44 -4.75
C VAL A 93 2.24 -3.16 -4.72
N SER A 94 1.61 -2.02 -4.45
CA SER A 94 2.28 -0.73 -4.32
C SER A 94 3.35 -0.75 -3.21
N MET A 95 3.05 -1.33 -2.05
CA MET A 95 4.02 -1.53 -0.96
C MET A 95 5.23 -2.34 -1.42
N THR A 96 4.99 -3.47 -2.08
CA THR A 96 6.05 -4.36 -2.58
C THR A 96 6.92 -3.66 -3.61
N ASP A 97 6.30 -2.91 -4.52
CA ASP A 97 6.99 -2.16 -5.57
C ASP A 97 7.81 -1.00 -5.01
N MET A 98 7.33 -0.32 -3.97
CA MET A 98 8.07 0.72 -3.29
C MET A 98 9.35 0.17 -2.65
N ILE A 99 9.24 -0.93 -1.90
CA ILE A 99 10.39 -1.61 -1.26
C ILE A 99 11.38 -2.08 -2.33
N ARG A 100 10.90 -2.77 -3.37
CA ARG A 100 11.74 -3.27 -4.47
C ARG A 100 12.48 -2.14 -5.18
N THR A 101 11.77 -1.07 -5.54
CA THR A 101 12.34 0.08 -6.24
C THR A 101 13.40 0.78 -5.40
N ALA A 102 13.14 0.98 -4.12
CA ALA A 102 14.11 1.60 -3.22
C ALA A 102 15.34 0.72 -3.03
N LEU A 103 15.19 -0.61 -2.88
CA LEU A 103 16.32 -1.54 -2.79
C LEU A 103 17.17 -1.56 -4.07
N ILE A 104 16.54 -1.56 -5.26
CA ILE A 104 17.27 -1.48 -6.55
C ILE A 104 18.12 -0.21 -6.62
N LYS A 105 17.57 0.93 -6.21
CA LYS A 105 18.29 2.22 -6.21
C LYS A 105 19.54 2.22 -5.32
N THR A 106 19.61 1.36 -4.31
CA THR A 106 20.84 1.24 -3.48
C THR A 106 21.99 0.56 -4.19
N ALA A 107 21.75 -0.16 -5.29
CA ALA A 107 22.68 -1.03 -5.99
C ALA A 107 23.32 -2.15 -5.11
N LYS A 108 22.77 -2.38 -3.90
CA LYS A 108 23.25 -3.42 -2.98
C LYS A 108 22.64 -4.80 -3.26
N VAL A 109 21.55 -4.85 -3.98
CA VAL A 109 20.86 -6.08 -4.40
C VAL A 109 20.47 -6.00 -5.88
N LYS A 110 20.30 -7.16 -6.51
CA LYS A 110 19.73 -7.30 -7.87
C LYS A 110 18.42 -8.05 -7.77
N PHE A 111 17.47 -7.76 -8.64
CA PHE A 111 16.18 -8.45 -8.66
C PHE A 111 15.96 -9.22 -9.95
N VAL A 112 15.44 -10.42 -9.81
CA VAL A 112 14.88 -11.18 -10.93
C VAL A 112 13.43 -10.73 -11.15
N ASN A 113 13.09 -10.38 -12.37
CA ASN A 113 11.72 -10.01 -12.73
C ASN A 113 10.88 -11.28 -12.98
N LYS A 114 10.37 -11.88 -11.91
CA LYS A 114 9.58 -13.11 -11.96
C LYS A 114 8.30 -12.99 -12.80
N PRO A 115 7.53 -11.88 -12.73
CA PRO A 115 6.34 -11.68 -13.56
C PRO A 115 6.61 -11.75 -15.06
N GLU A 116 7.77 -11.26 -15.53
CA GLU A 116 8.10 -11.19 -16.95
C GLU A 116 8.68 -12.50 -17.53
N ARG A 117 8.76 -13.58 -16.76
CA ARG A 117 9.32 -14.84 -17.25
C ARG A 117 8.54 -15.41 -18.43
N GLY A 118 7.22 -15.28 -18.45
CA GLY A 118 6.37 -15.69 -19.56
C GLY A 118 6.69 -14.91 -20.85
N THR A 119 6.72 -13.58 -20.74
CA THR A 119 7.06 -12.68 -21.86
C THR A 119 8.47 -12.94 -22.39
N LEU A 120 9.42 -13.16 -21.49
CA LEU A 120 10.81 -13.52 -21.89
C LEU A 120 10.86 -14.86 -22.63
N GLU A 121 10.06 -15.84 -22.22
CA GLU A 121 9.98 -17.14 -22.91
C GLU A 121 9.40 -17.00 -24.32
N GLU A 122 8.37 -16.18 -24.50
CA GLU A 122 7.80 -15.87 -25.80
C GLU A 122 8.81 -15.16 -26.69
N GLU A 123 9.57 -14.21 -26.15
CA GLU A 123 10.61 -13.49 -26.87
C GLU A 123 11.77 -14.42 -27.28
N TYR A 124 12.15 -15.39 -26.45
CA TYR A 124 13.15 -16.40 -26.88
C TYR A 124 12.64 -17.22 -28.05
N LYS A 125 11.38 -17.66 -28.06
CA LYS A 125 10.79 -18.39 -29.20
C LYS A 125 10.80 -17.53 -30.46
N TYR A 126 10.49 -16.23 -30.36
CA TYR A 126 10.57 -15.30 -31.48
C TYR A 126 12.00 -15.15 -31.98
N ASN A 127 12.98 -14.99 -31.11
CA ASN A 127 14.41 -14.92 -31.49
C ASN A 127 14.88 -16.20 -32.24
N GLU A 128 14.37 -17.37 -31.85
CA GLU A 128 14.73 -18.67 -32.44
C GLU A 128 13.99 -18.98 -33.77
N SER A 129 12.95 -18.19 -34.10
CA SER A 129 12.08 -18.42 -35.27
C SER A 129 12.74 -18.15 -36.66
N GLY A 130 13.95 -17.59 -36.68
CA GLY A 130 14.67 -17.20 -37.90
C GLY A 130 14.33 -15.79 -38.40
N VAL A 131 13.42 -15.05 -37.73
CA VAL A 131 13.07 -13.65 -38.07
C VAL A 131 14.14 -12.68 -37.57
N VAL A 132 14.75 -12.96 -36.44
CA VAL A 132 15.77 -12.11 -35.81
C VAL A 132 17.15 -12.44 -36.39
N SER A 133 17.93 -11.40 -36.74
CA SER A 133 19.27 -11.58 -37.28
C SER A 133 20.21 -12.27 -36.26
N GLY A 134 21.00 -13.27 -36.71
CA GLY A 134 21.84 -14.10 -35.84
C GLY A 134 22.73 -13.34 -34.85
N PRO A 135 23.44 -12.25 -35.26
CA PRO A 135 24.30 -11.47 -34.37
C PRO A 135 23.56 -10.76 -33.22
N THR A 136 22.24 -10.51 -33.35
CA THR A 136 21.44 -9.79 -32.36
C THR A 136 20.56 -10.70 -31.53
N GLN A 137 20.45 -11.98 -31.89
CA GLN A 137 19.65 -12.97 -31.15
C GLN A 137 20.07 -13.08 -29.67
N LYS A 138 19.10 -13.11 -28.77
CA LYS A 138 19.33 -13.39 -27.35
C LYS A 138 19.16 -14.89 -27.11
N LYS A 139 20.20 -15.51 -26.55
CA LYS A 139 20.22 -16.95 -26.30
C LYS A 139 19.76 -17.29 -24.91
N ARG A 140 19.10 -18.45 -24.76
CA ARG A 140 18.75 -19.05 -23.45
C ARG A 140 20.03 -19.43 -22.68
N GLY A 141 19.86 -19.63 -21.35
CA GLY A 141 20.95 -20.11 -20.49
C GLY A 141 21.78 -19.01 -19.84
N ASN A 142 21.51 -17.73 -20.13
CA ASN A 142 22.23 -16.60 -19.54
C ASN A 142 21.46 -15.89 -18.40
N GLN A 143 20.26 -16.39 -18.04
CA GLN A 143 19.52 -15.84 -16.89
C GLN A 143 20.21 -16.21 -15.59
N ILE A 144 20.25 -15.25 -14.69
CA ILE A 144 20.86 -15.44 -13.36
C ILE A 144 19.79 -16.01 -12.41
N GLY A 145 20.13 -17.06 -11.66
CA GLY A 145 19.32 -17.58 -10.57
C GLY A 145 19.26 -16.60 -9.40
N ALA A 146 18.20 -16.70 -8.59
CA ALA A 146 18.12 -15.93 -7.36
C ALA A 146 18.83 -16.64 -6.22
N ASP A 147 19.50 -15.86 -5.37
CA ASP A 147 20.14 -16.33 -4.14
C ASP A 147 19.12 -16.32 -2.97
N TYR A 148 18.18 -15.36 -3.01
CA TYR A 148 17.22 -15.12 -1.92
C TYR A 148 15.80 -14.88 -2.41
N ILE A 149 14.83 -15.19 -1.53
CA ILE A 149 13.44 -14.75 -1.64
C ILE A 149 13.17 -13.71 -0.57
N LEU A 150 12.72 -12.51 -0.97
CA LEU A 150 12.21 -11.48 -0.08
C LEU A 150 10.68 -11.63 0.00
N SER A 151 10.16 -11.92 1.18
CA SER A 151 8.74 -12.12 1.43
C SER A 151 8.32 -11.47 2.75
N GLY A 152 7.04 -11.20 2.94
CA GLY A 152 6.58 -10.58 4.16
C GLY A 152 5.07 -10.52 4.30
N ALA A 153 4.63 -9.96 5.43
CA ALA A 153 3.22 -9.78 5.72
C ALA A 153 2.97 -8.50 6.52
N MET A 154 1.85 -7.86 6.22
CA MET A 154 1.27 -6.78 7.00
C MET A 154 0.19 -7.34 7.91
N ALA A 155 0.24 -7.01 9.20
CA ALA A 155 -0.79 -7.35 10.18
C ALA A 155 -1.27 -6.09 10.89
N THR A 156 -2.51 -6.10 11.41
CA THR A 156 -3.06 -5.03 12.23
C THR A 156 -3.69 -5.58 13.49
N ASN A 157 -3.71 -4.75 14.54
CA ASN A 157 -4.49 -4.96 15.75
C ASN A 157 -5.19 -3.66 16.12
N VAL A 158 -6.51 -3.71 16.25
CA VAL A 158 -7.33 -2.56 16.64
C VAL A 158 -7.89 -2.80 18.03
N GLN A 159 -7.73 -1.82 18.92
CA GLN A 159 -8.25 -1.87 20.28
C GLN A 159 -9.01 -0.59 20.60
N GLU A 160 -10.27 -0.71 21.04
CA GLU A 160 -11.09 0.39 21.51
C GLU A 160 -11.31 0.26 23.02
N VAL A 161 -11.04 1.33 23.77
CA VAL A 161 -11.22 1.40 25.22
C VAL A 161 -11.95 2.70 25.53
N GLY A 162 -13.25 2.62 25.85
CA GLY A 162 -14.09 3.79 26.08
C GLY A 162 -14.19 4.68 24.85
N LYS A 163 -13.60 5.88 24.93
CA LYS A 163 -13.54 6.83 23.81
C LYS A 163 -12.24 6.75 23.00
N ASP A 164 -11.30 5.96 23.44
CA ASP A 164 -9.97 5.85 22.85
C ASP A 164 -9.91 4.68 21.87
N LYS A 165 -9.28 4.90 20.69
CA LYS A 165 -9.02 3.89 19.69
C LYS A 165 -7.52 3.85 19.39
N PHE A 166 -6.95 2.66 19.54
CA PHE A 166 -5.55 2.38 19.21
C PHE A 166 -5.51 1.45 17.99
N ILE A 167 -4.71 1.79 17.01
CA ILE A 167 -4.51 0.97 15.81
C ILE A 167 -3.03 0.72 15.68
N TYR A 168 -2.67 -0.55 15.60
CA TYR A 168 -1.32 -1.02 15.50
C TYR A 168 -1.12 -1.78 14.20
N TYR A 169 -0.23 -1.29 13.34
CA TYR A 169 0.20 -1.95 12.13
C TYR A 169 1.61 -2.49 12.30
N LYS A 170 1.84 -3.68 11.77
CA LYS A 170 3.16 -4.30 11.75
C LYS A 170 3.45 -4.91 10.38
N LEU A 171 4.49 -4.42 9.72
CA LEU A 171 5.07 -5.02 8.54
C LEU A 171 6.29 -5.84 8.97
N THR A 172 6.31 -7.12 8.63
CA THR A 172 7.46 -8.01 8.81
C THR A 172 7.95 -8.48 7.46
N MET A 173 9.25 -8.36 7.19
CA MET A 173 9.89 -8.83 5.97
C MET A 173 11.03 -9.78 6.29
N ASN A 174 11.14 -10.86 5.50
CA ASN A 174 12.16 -11.89 5.64
C ASN A 174 12.89 -12.08 4.31
N MET A 175 14.21 -12.25 4.39
CA MET A 175 15.04 -12.65 3.27
C MET A 175 15.51 -14.09 3.49
N THR A 176 14.94 -15.03 2.74
CA THR A 176 15.17 -16.45 2.85
C THR A 176 16.18 -16.91 1.81
N ASN A 177 17.22 -17.57 2.25
CA ASN A 177 18.24 -18.17 1.40
C ASN A 177 17.66 -19.36 0.63
N MET A 178 17.82 -19.39 -0.69
CA MET A 178 17.23 -20.41 -1.56
C MET A 178 17.97 -21.74 -1.50
N GLU A 179 19.23 -21.75 -1.10
CA GLU A 179 20.04 -22.98 -1.00
C GLU A 179 19.80 -23.71 0.32
N THR A 180 19.76 -22.93 1.43
CA THR A 180 19.69 -23.49 2.79
C THR A 180 18.29 -23.47 3.40
N SER A 181 17.36 -22.68 2.80
CA SER A 181 16.02 -22.40 3.34
C SER A 181 16.02 -21.69 4.70
N THR A 182 17.13 -21.06 5.07
CA THR A 182 17.24 -20.26 6.30
C THR A 182 16.80 -18.84 6.06
N ILE A 183 16.23 -18.19 7.09
CA ILE A 183 16.00 -16.74 7.09
C ILE A 183 17.29 -16.06 7.54
N ASP A 184 18.00 -15.45 6.60
CA ASP A 184 19.29 -14.81 6.87
C ASP A 184 19.14 -13.34 7.29
N CYS A 185 18.08 -12.67 6.85
CA CYS A 185 17.72 -11.31 7.27
C CYS A 185 16.22 -11.25 7.58
N THR A 186 15.90 -10.54 8.65
CA THR A 186 14.52 -10.22 9.01
C THR A 186 14.45 -8.81 9.56
N GLU A 187 13.37 -8.12 9.31
CA GLU A 187 13.08 -6.81 9.88
C GLU A 187 11.59 -6.62 10.05
N GLU A 188 11.23 -5.87 11.09
CA GLU A 188 9.85 -5.42 11.27
C GLU A 188 9.77 -3.92 11.53
N LYS A 189 8.75 -3.30 10.99
CA LYS A 189 8.36 -1.93 11.30
C LYS A 189 6.96 -1.89 11.87
N GLN A 190 6.84 -1.20 12.99
CA GLN A 190 5.60 -1.00 13.70
C GLN A 190 5.18 0.47 13.59
N VAL A 191 3.89 0.71 13.38
CA VAL A 191 3.25 2.02 13.46
C VAL A 191 2.06 1.90 14.41
N ARG A 192 1.96 2.79 15.38
CA ARG A 192 0.82 2.86 16.31
C ARG A 192 0.15 4.21 16.17
N LYS A 193 -1.16 4.19 15.88
CA LYS A 193 -2.02 5.37 15.82
C LYS A 193 -2.92 5.43 17.04
N TYR A 194 -3.25 6.64 17.47
CA TYR A 194 -4.17 6.91 18.56
C TYR A 194 -5.21 7.92 18.12
N PHE A 195 -6.49 7.63 18.37
CA PHE A 195 -7.63 8.50 18.10
C PHE A 195 -8.56 8.56 19.31
N GLU A 196 -9.09 9.75 19.57
CA GLU A 196 -10.07 9.99 20.61
C GLU A 196 -11.42 10.37 19.99
N LYS A 197 -12.51 9.67 20.35
CA LYS A 197 -13.88 10.05 19.97
C LYS A 197 -14.27 11.34 20.69
N LYS A 198 -14.38 12.45 19.99
CA LYS A 198 -14.94 13.69 20.53
C LYS A 198 -16.47 13.65 20.44
N ARG A 199 -17.16 14.11 21.49
CA ARG A 199 -18.61 14.35 21.41
C ARG A 199 -18.85 15.44 20.37
N ILE A 200 -19.66 15.12 19.37
CA ILE A 200 -20.20 16.14 18.47
C ILE A 200 -21.24 16.89 19.30
N SER A 201 -20.90 18.09 19.75
CA SER A 201 -21.87 19.02 20.37
C SER A 201 -22.73 19.56 19.21
N ASN A 202 -24.01 19.19 19.20
CA ASN A 202 -25.01 19.83 18.32
C ASN A 202 -25.26 21.24 18.83
#